data_314cd941368bebebcd1cb70fde71059f
#
_entry.id   314cd941368bebebcd1cb70fde71059f
#
_cell.length_a   1.000
_cell.length_b   1.000
_cell.length_c   1.000
_cell.angle_alpha   90.00
_cell.angle_beta   90.00
_cell.angle_gamma   90.00
#
_symmetry.space_group_name_H-M   'P 1'
#
loop_
_entity.id
_entity.type
_entity.pdbx_description
1 polymer ?
#
loop_
_entity_poly.entity_id
_entity_poly.type
_entity_poly.pdbx_seq_one_letter_code
_entity_poly.pdbx_strand_id
1 'polypeptide(L)'
;MDKRAFLKTAIEVLKYDDKFKKIEKREILIKLLSRSSVNFLPQWGFVGAGVPDQRWEIVEVRCPVPLLNEAHELESDIDKIVSYVYEESEEHALQKVNIRPLVIDTPPEIVEHEVVFDELQDTVIQGIRDAKYMIWVAVAWFSNDTIYNELIAKKNRGVSIRVLVS
;
A
#
# COMPACT_ATOMS: atom_id res chain seq x y z
N MET A 1 -12.43 -3.48 12.75
CA MET A 1 -11.62 -2.40 12.11
C MET A 1 -11.51 -2.65 10.61
N ASP A 2 -11.68 -1.63 9.76
CA ASP A 2 -11.51 -1.77 8.30
C ASP A 2 -10.02 -1.94 7.96
N LYS A 3 -9.70 -3.02 7.24
CA LYS A 3 -8.32 -3.40 6.90
C LYS A 3 -7.61 -2.38 5.99
N ARG A 4 -8.36 -1.79 5.04
CA ARG A 4 -7.83 -0.79 4.10
C ARG A 4 -7.61 0.55 4.80
N ALA A 5 -8.58 0.99 5.60
CA ALA A 5 -8.47 2.20 6.39
C ALA A 5 -7.28 2.12 7.35
N PHE A 6 -7.05 0.96 7.99
CA PHE A 6 -5.92 0.73 8.87
C PHE A 6 -4.57 0.95 8.18
N LEU A 7 -4.35 0.29 7.03
CA LEU A 7 -3.09 0.46 6.28
C LEU A 7 -2.92 1.88 5.75
N LYS A 8 -4.00 2.51 5.27
CA LYS A 8 -3.96 3.91 4.84
C LYS A 8 -3.54 4.82 6.00
N THR A 9 -4.12 4.64 7.18
CA THR A 9 -3.75 5.41 8.37
C THR A 9 -2.28 5.18 8.75
N ALA A 10 -1.79 3.93 8.72
CA ALA A 10 -0.39 3.63 9.01
C ALA A 10 0.57 4.33 8.03
N ILE A 11 0.23 4.36 6.74
CA ILE A 11 1.01 5.07 5.72
C ILE A 11 0.97 6.59 5.97
N GLU A 12 -0.19 7.16 6.27
CA GLU A 12 -0.33 8.59 6.55
C GLU A 12 0.44 9.01 7.82
N VAL A 13 0.40 8.19 8.86
CA VAL A 13 1.20 8.41 10.08
C VAL A 13 2.69 8.38 9.75
N LEU A 14 3.16 7.42 8.94
CA LEU A 14 4.54 7.39 8.49
C LEU A 14 4.92 8.63 7.69
N LYS A 15 4.03 9.18 6.88
CA LYS A 15 4.30 10.36 6.06
C LYS A 15 4.35 11.65 6.86
N TYR A 16 3.46 11.82 7.83
CA TYR A 16 3.19 13.14 8.41
C TYR A 16 3.45 13.24 9.91
N ASP A 17 3.47 12.14 10.67
CA ASP A 17 3.72 12.19 12.10
C ASP A 17 5.23 12.34 12.40
N ASP A 18 5.56 13.37 13.16
CA ASP A 18 6.95 13.66 13.56
C ASP A 18 7.61 12.55 14.35
N LYS A 19 6.83 11.73 15.06
CA LYS A 19 7.31 10.59 15.83
C LYS A 19 8.03 9.56 14.95
N PHE A 20 7.60 9.42 13.69
CA PHE A 20 8.11 8.43 12.75
C PHE A 20 9.08 9.00 11.70
N LYS A 21 9.33 10.31 11.72
CA LYS A 21 10.28 10.97 10.79
C LYS A 21 11.71 10.45 10.87
N LYS A 22 12.10 9.90 12.02
CA LYS A 22 13.46 9.41 12.29
C LYS A 22 13.72 7.98 11.83
N ILE A 23 12.72 7.30 11.28
CA ILE A 23 12.92 5.96 10.73
C ILE A 23 13.81 6.05 9.48
N GLU A 24 14.97 5.41 9.53
CA GLU A 24 15.98 5.49 8.47
C GLU A 24 15.48 5.00 7.11
N LYS A 25 14.72 3.89 7.10
CA LYS A 25 14.16 3.28 5.89
C LYS A 25 12.66 3.60 5.69
N ARG A 26 12.22 4.80 6.08
CA ARG A 26 10.79 5.20 6.07
C ARG A 26 10.12 5.05 4.70
N GLU A 27 10.78 5.47 3.62
CA GLU A 27 10.21 5.36 2.26
C GLU A 27 10.04 3.91 1.81
N ILE A 28 10.98 3.05 2.18
CA ILE A 28 10.89 1.61 1.92
C ILE A 28 9.70 1.03 2.69
N LEU A 29 9.53 1.43 3.94
CA LEU A 29 8.42 0.98 4.78
C LEU A 29 7.06 1.43 4.21
N ILE A 30 6.93 2.67 3.75
CA ILE A 30 5.74 3.19 3.07
C ILE A 30 5.45 2.37 1.81
N LYS A 31 6.45 2.13 0.97
CA LYS A 31 6.31 1.33 -0.25
C LYS A 31 5.92 -0.12 0.04
N LEU A 32 6.46 -0.70 1.10
CA LEU A 32 6.15 -2.04 1.55
C LEU A 32 4.69 -2.13 2.02
N LEU A 33 4.26 -1.24 2.93
CA LEU A 33 2.90 -1.23 3.45
C LEU A 33 1.86 -0.93 2.37
N SER A 34 2.18 -0.08 1.39
CA SER A 34 1.27 0.22 0.27
C SER A 34 0.98 -1.00 -0.64
N ARG A 35 1.83 -2.02 -0.61
CA ARG A 35 1.68 -3.27 -1.36
C ARG A 35 1.25 -4.45 -0.52
N SER A 36 1.09 -4.24 0.78
CA SER A 36 0.73 -5.26 1.75
C SER A 36 -0.78 -5.28 2.00
N SER A 37 -1.25 -6.35 2.59
CA SER A 37 -2.58 -6.42 3.19
C SER A 37 -2.48 -6.71 4.68
N VAL A 38 -3.53 -6.41 5.42
CA VAL A 38 -3.59 -6.70 6.86
C VAL A 38 -4.76 -7.61 7.17
N ASN A 39 -4.56 -8.53 8.11
CA ASN A 39 -5.62 -9.35 8.67
C ASN A 39 -5.61 -9.23 10.20
N PHE A 40 -6.80 -9.14 10.76
CA PHE A 40 -7.03 -9.15 12.20
C PHE A 40 -7.51 -10.54 12.59
N LEU A 41 -6.76 -11.22 13.46
CA LEU A 41 -7.00 -12.61 13.83
C LEU A 41 -7.29 -12.69 15.34
N PRO A 42 -8.57 -12.73 15.73
CA PRO A 42 -8.95 -12.96 17.12
C PRO A 42 -8.39 -14.29 17.62
N GLN A 43 -7.84 -14.28 18.82
CA GLN A 43 -7.28 -15.46 19.47
C GLN A 43 -8.24 -16.03 20.50
N TRP A 44 -8.12 -17.32 20.76
CA TRP A 44 -8.82 -17.96 21.86
C TRP A 44 -8.18 -17.52 23.19
N GLY A 45 -9.03 -17.08 24.12
CA GLY A 45 -8.60 -16.61 25.43
C GLY A 45 -8.90 -15.14 25.67
N PHE A 46 -8.90 -14.77 26.94
CA PHE A 46 -9.21 -13.41 27.37
C PHE A 46 -7.95 -12.69 27.84
N VAL A 47 -7.94 -11.37 27.74
CA VAL A 47 -6.79 -10.52 28.09
C VAL A 47 -6.46 -10.55 29.59
N GLY A 48 -7.40 -10.97 30.46
CA GLY A 48 -7.16 -11.16 31.88
C GLY A 48 -8.21 -10.52 32.79
N ALA A 49 -7.97 -10.54 34.11
CA ALA A 49 -8.92 -10.25 35.17
C ALA A 49 -9.31 -8.78 35.32
N GLY A 50 -9.40 -8.01 34.31
CA GLY A 50 -9.79 -6.58 34.43
C GLY A 50 -10.78 -6.10 33.38
N VAL A 51 -10.85 -6.80 32.24
CA VAL A 51 -11.75 -6.47 31.14
C VAL A 51 -12.50 -7.74 30.76
N PRO A 52 -13.73 -7.93 31.23
CA PRO A 52 -14.55 -9.08 30.87
C PRO A 52 -14.75 -9.12 29.37
N ASP A 53 -14.59 -10.30 28.77
CA ASP A 53 -14.85 -10.59 27.36
C ASP A 53 -13.85 -10.03 26.32
N GLN A 54 -12.84 -9.25 26.72
CA GLN A 54 -11.80 -8.79 25.81
C GLN A 54 -10.89 -9.96 25.38
N ARG A 55 -10.66 -10.10 24.08
CA ARG A 55 -9.84 -11.15 23.47
C ARG A 55 -8.54 -10.58 22.92
N TRP A 56 -7.51 -11.42 22.91
CA TRP A 56 -6.30 -11.11 22.18
C TRP A 56 -6.53 -11.13 20.67
N GLU A 57 -5.92 -10.18 19.97
CA GLU A 57 -5.92 -10.13 18.52
C GLU A 57 -4.50 -10.07 17.98
N ILE A 58 -4.21 -10.85 16.94
CA ILE A 58 -2.96 -10.79 16.20
C ILE A 58 -3.21 -9.99 14.93
N VAL A 59 -2.35 -9.02 14.66
CA VAL A 59 -2.34 -8.31 13.39
C VAL A 59 -1.32 -8.97 12.46
N GLU A 60 -1.79 -9.60 11.39
CA GLU A 60 -0.92 -10.11 10.34
C GLU A 60 -0.75 -9.08 9.23
N VAL A 61 0.50 -8.65 9.00
CA VAL A 61 0.88 -7.86 7.84
C VAL A 61 1.35 -8.81 6.74
N ARG A 62 0.59 -8.95 5.67
CA ARG A 62 0.88 -9.84 4.55
C ARG A 62 1.58 -9.08 3.44
N CYS A 63 2.86 -9.39 3.25
CA CYS A 63 3.73 -8.71 2.30
C CYS A 63 3.92 -9.54 1.03
N PRO A 64 4.04 -8.91 -0.17
CA PRO A 64 4.43 -9.60 -1.39
C PRO A 64 5.73 -10.38 -1.19
N VAL A 65 5.79 -11.60 -1.69
CA VAL A 65 6.94 -12.51 -1.51
C VAL A 65 8.29 -11.84 -1.89
N PRO A 66 8.40 -11.06 -2.97
CA PRO A 66 9.66 -10.37 -3.31
C PRO A 66 10.12 -9.33 -2.27
N LEU A 67 9.21 -8.85 -1.41
CA LEU A 67 9.50 -7.84 -0.38
C LEU A 67 9.58 -8.44 1.03
N LEU A 68 9.46 -9.75 1.15
CA LEU A 68 9.36 -10.41 2.46
C LEU A 68 10.66 -10.30 3.29
N ASN A 69 11.83 -10.38 2.64
CA ASN A 69 13.11 -10.19 3.32
C ASN A 69 13.25 -8.76 3.87
N GLU A 70 12.90 -7.76 3.06
CA GLU A 70 12.88 -6.36 3.51
C GLU A 70 11.88 -6.15 4.64
N ALA A 71 10.72 -6.81 4.59
CA ALA A 71 9.72 -6.74 5.65
C ALA A 71 10.26 -7.30 6.97
N HIS A 72 10.99 -8.41 6.95
CA HIS A 72 11.63 -8.98 8.15
C HIS A 72 12.76 -8.08 8.69
N GLU A 73 13.53 -7.42 7.83
CA GLU A 73 14.52 -6.44 8.28
C GLU A 73 13.85 -5.23 8.98
N LEU A 74 12.64 -4.88 8.58
CA LEU A 74 11.86 -3.76 9.12
C LEU A 74 10.83 -4.18 10.16
N GLU A 75 10.86 -5.43 10.65
CA GLU A 75 9.88 -5.99 11.56
C GLU A 75 9.63 -5.10 12.79
N SER A 76 10.70 -4.59 13.40
CA SER A 76 10.60 -3.68 14.56
C SER A 76 9.88 -2.37 14.24
N ASP A 77 10.05 -1.83 13.05
CA ASP A 77 9.41 -0.58 12.65
C ASP A 77 7.97 -0.83 12.20
N ILE A 78 7.70 -1.98 11.59
CA ILE A 78 6.33 -2.45 11.30
C ILE A 78 5.56 -2.65 12.59
N ASP A 79 6.16 -3.31 13.58
CA ASP A 79 5.52 -3.50 14.89
C ASP A 79 5.18 -2.17 15.57
N LYS A 80 6.11 -1.21 15.58
CA LYS A 80 5.89 0.12 16.16
C LYS A 80 4.75 0.88 15.48
N ILE A 81 4.68 0.88 14.15
CA ILE A 81 3.65 1.63 13.45
C ILE A 81 2.28 0.95 13.56
N VAL A 82 2.24 -0.37 13.44
CA VAL A 82 1.02 -1.15 13.59
C VAL A 82 0.45 -1.01 15.01
N SER A 83 1.29 -1.15 16.04
CA SER A 83 0.88 -0.95 17.44
C SER A 83 0.43 0.49 17.73
N TYR A 84 1.00 1.47 17.05
CA TYR A 84 0.59 2.88 17.20
C TYR A 84 -0.77 3.19 16.57
N VAL A 85 -1.07 2.55 15.45
CA VAL A 85 -2.33 2.76 14.71
C VAL A 85 -3.45 1.85 15.23
N TYR A 86 -3.09 0.75 15.89
CA TYR A 86 -4.07 -0.18 16.44
C TYR A 86 -4.83 0.46 17.58
N GLU A 87 -6.15 0.53 17.45
CA GLU A 87 -7.06 0.99 18.51
C GLU A 87 -7.62 -0.22 19.24
N GLU A 88 -7.28 -0.34 20.51
CA GLU A 88 -7.89 -1.33 21.39
C GLU A 88 -9.37 -1.01 21.59
N SER A 89 -10.17 -2.04 21.62
CA SER A 89 -11.61 -1.96 21.87
C SER A 89 -11.99 -2.73 23.12
N GLU A 90 -13.26 -2.62 23.53
CA GLU A 90 -13.78 -3.44 24.62
C GLU A 90 -13.72 -4.96 24.30
N GLU A 91 -13.71 -5.29 23.00
CA GLU A 91 -13.73 -6.68 22.53
C GLU A 91 -12.34 -7.24 22.24
N HIS A 92 -11.38 -6.40 21.81
CA HIS A 92 -10.07 -6.84 21.32
C HIS A 92 -8.91 -5.96 21.82
N ALA A 93 -7.81 -6.62 22.19
CA ALA A 93 -6.52 -6.00 22.50
C ALA A 93 -5.41 -6.61 21.66
N LEU A 94 -4.44 -5.80 21.23
CA LEU A 94 -3.32 -6.25 20.42
C LEU A 94 -2.40 -7.19 21.22
N GLN A 95 -2.21 -8.41 20.73
CA GLN A 95 -1.25 -9.36 21.28
C GLN A 95 0.13 -9.21 20.65
N LYS A 96 0.18 -9.23 19.32
CA LYS A 96 1.41 -9.12 18.53
C LYS A 96 1.13 -8.81 17.07
N VAL A 97 2.18 -8.38 16.39
CA VAL A 97 2.20 -8.23 14.92
C VAL A 97 3.00 -9.37 14.30
N ASN A 98 2.47 -9.97 13.25
CA ASN A 98 3.15 -11.02 12.48
C ASN A 98 3.34 -10.58 11.04
N ILE A 99 4.51 -10.85 10.48
CA ILE A 99 4.76 -10.69 9.04
C ILE A 99 4.54 -12.04 8.37
N ARG A 100 3.76 -12.05 7.29
CA ARG A 100 3.45 -13.25 6.52
C ARG A 100 3.51 -12.97 5.03
N PRO A 101 3.77 -13.97 4.20
CA PRO A 101 3.67 -13.83 2.75
C PRO A 101 2.23 -13.54 2.35
N LEU A 102 2.06 -12.64 1.39
CA LEU A 102 0.79 -12.40 0.73
C LEU A 102 0.49 -13.62 -0.18
N VAL A 103 -0.55 -14.36 0.17
CA VAL A 103 -1.01 -15.49 -0.63
C VAL A 103 -1.84 -14.96 -1.79
N ILE A 104 -1.45 -15.29 -3.02
CA ILE A 104 -2.18 -14.92 -4.24
C ILE A 104 -3.12 -16.09 -4.56
N ASP A 105 -4.21 -16.21 -3.81
CA ASP A 105 -5.15 -17.34 -3.96
C ASP A 105 -6.37 -17.02 -4.87
N THR A 106 -6.39 -15.88 -5.54
CA THR A 106 -7.47 -15.56 -6.48
C THR A 106 -6.94 -14.72 -7.63
N PRO A 107 -7.51 -14.87 -8.85
CA PRO A 107 -7.29 -13.86 -9.88
C PRO A 107 -7.61 -12.50 -9.24
N PRO A 108 -6.85 -11.44 -9.53
CA PRO A 108 -7.03 -10.18 -8.85
C PRO A 108 -8.51 -9.80 -8.97
N GLU A 109 -9.27 -9.92 -7.86
CA GLU A 109 -10.40 -9.03 -7.71
C GLU A 109 -9.86 -7.68 -8.14
N ILE A 110 -10.54 -7.05 -9.06
CA ILE A 110 -10.24 -5.68 -9.44
C ILE A 110 -10.32 -4.89 -8.14
N VAL A 111 -9.22 -4.86 -7.43
CA VAL A 111 -9.07 -3.96 -6.31
C VAL A 111 -9.13 -2.61 -6.99
N GLU A 112 -10.25 -1.92 -6.84
CA GLU A 112 -10.27 -0.49 -7.10
C GLU A 112 -9.19 0.08 -6.20
N HIS A 113 -7.99 0.15 -6.77
CA HIS A 113 -6.95 0.95 -6.21
C HIS A 113 -7.47 2.38 -6.31
N GLU A 114 -7.91 2.94 -5.20
CA GLU A 114 -7.69 4.35 -4.96
C GLU A 114 -6.17 4.54 -4.83
N VAL A 115 -5.50 4.25 -5.92
CA VAL A 115 -4.15 4.71 -6.13
C VAL A 115 -4.29 6.22 -6.08
N VAL A 116 -3.51 6.86 -5.24
CA VAL A 116 -3.34 8.30 -5.23
C VAL A 116 -3.06 8.68 -6.69
N PHE A 117 -4.07 9.18 -7.39
CA PHE A 117 -4.04 9.40 -8.84
C PHE A 117 -2.91 10.36 -9.23
N ASP A 118 -2.48 11.21 -8.30
CA ASP A 118 -1.42 12.18 -8.52
C ASP A 118 -0.04 11.53 -8.68
N GLU A 119 0.33 10.55 -7.85
CA GLU A 119 1.63 9.85 -7.99
C GLU A 119 1.64 8.92 -9.21
N LEU A 120 0.49 8.35 -9.58
CA LEU A 120 0.37 7.50 -10.76
C LEU A 120 0.43 8.35 -12.04
N GLN A 121 -0.20 9.49 -12.03
CA GLN A 121 -0.16 10.45 -13.12
C GLN A 121 1.28 10.90 -13.38
N ASP A 122 2.01 11.30 -12.33
CA ASP A 122 3.39 11.74 -12.44
C ASP A 122 4.31 10.62 -12.94
N THR A 123 4.11 9.40 -12.46
CA THR A 123 4.86 8.23 -12.92
C THR A 123 4.59 7.93 -14.40
N VAL A 124 3.34 8.00 -14.85
CA VAL A 124 2.96 7.82 -16.25
C VAL A 124 3.55 8.93 -17.12
N ILE A 125 3.45 10.19 -16.69
CA ILE A 125 4.01 11.33 -17.39
C ILE A 125 5.53 11.20 -17.52
N GLN A 126 6.22 10.78 -16.46
CA GLN A 126 7.66 10.55 -16.48
C GLN A 126 8.02 9.42 -17.46
N GLY A 127 7.28 8.30 -17.43
CA GLY A 127 7.47 7.22 -18.41
C GLY A 127 7.27 7.67 -19.86
N ILE A 128 6.27 8.53 -20.13
CA ILE A 128 6.06 9.14 -21.45
C ILE A 128 7.26 10.02 -21.81
N ARG A 129 7.75 10.85 -20.89
CA ARG A 129 8.90 11.73 -21.10
C ARG A 129 10.20 10.97 -21.37
N ASP A 130 10.38 9.81 -20.78
CA ASP A 130 11.57 8.98 -20.93
C ASP A 130 11.56 8.11 -22.19
N ALA A 131 10.39 7.90 -22.78
CA ALA A 131 10.25 7.08 -23.99
C ALA A 131 11.01 7.69 -25.18
N LYS A 132 11.85 6.86 -25.82
CA LYS A 132 12.72 7.29 -26.95
C LYS A 132 12.23 6.83 -28.32
N TYR A 133 11.52 5.69 -28.40
CA TYR A 133 11.21 5.05 -29.67
C TYR A 133 9.71 4.85 -29.90
N MET A 134 9.01 4.31 -28.91
CA MET A 134 7.63 3.90 -29.06
C MET A 134 6.88 3.97 -27.73
N ILE A 135 5.59 4.34 -27.78
CA ILE A 135 4.66 4.31 -26.67
C ILE A 135 3.41 3.56 -27.12
N TRP A 136 3.00 2.55 -26.34
CA TRP A 136 1.73 1.86 -26.49
C TRP A 136 0.86 2.17 -25.30
N VAL A 137 -0.34 2.66 -25.55
CA VAL A 137 -1.32 3.00 -24.53
C VAL A 137 -2.57 2.16 -24.77
N ALA A 138 -3.02 1.45 -23.76
CA ALA A 138 -4.30 0.75 -23.74
C ALA A 138 -5.15 1.34 -22.62
N VAL A 139 -6.29 1.93 -22.96
CA VAL A 139 -7.19 2.59 -22.00
C VAL A 139 -8.64 2.30 -22.35
N ALA A 140 -9.49 2.13 -21.33
CA ALA A 140 -10.93 2.06 -21.55
C ALA A 140 -11.51 3.44 -21.88
N TRP A 141 -10.99 4.50 -21.23
CA TRP A 141 -11.42 5.89 -21.39
C TRP A 141 -10.22 6.79 -21.36
N PHE A 142 -10.14 7.72 -22.29
CA PHE A 142 -9.04 8.69 -22.35
C PHE A 142 -9.56 10.07 -21.92
N SER A 143 -9.53 10.35 -20.61
CA SER A 143 -10.10 11.57 -20.02
C SER A 143 -9.07 12.49 -19.37
N ASN A 144 -7.77 12.12 -19.37
CA ASN A 144 -6.74 12.91 -18.72
C ASN A 144 -6.00 13.79 -19.74
N ASP A 145 -6.33 15.08 -19.75
CA ASP A 145 -5.76 16.05 -20.68
C ASP A 145 -4.24 16.24 -20.52
N THR A 146 -3.72 16.09 -19.31
CA THR A 146 -2.27 16.23 -19.05
C THR A 146 -1.50 15.11 -19.71
N ILE A 147 -1.93 13.87 -19.55
CA ILE A 147 -1.33 12.69 -20.21
C ILE A 147 -1.48 12.81 -21.73
N TYR A 148 -2.65 13.23 -22.22
CA TYR A 148 -2.89 13.43 -23.65
C TYR A 148 -1.91 14.44 -24.25
N ASN A 149 -1.73 15.59 -23.61
CA ASN A 149 -0.81 16.63 -24.09
C ASN A 149 0.64 16.18 -24.11
N GLU A 150 1.10 15.39 -23.13
CA GLU A 150 2.45 14.80 -23.12
C GLU A 150 2.65 13.79 -24.26
N LEU A 151 1.64 12.98 -24.57
CA LEU A 151 1.68 12.08 -25.71
C LEU A 151 1.78 12.85 -27.03
N ILE A 152 0.99 13.91 -27.22
CA ILE A 152 1.07 14.77 -28.40
C ILE A 152 2.46 15.40 -28.51
N ALA A 153 3.00 15.91 -27.42
CA ALA A 153 4.35 16.50 -27.39
C ALA A 153 5.42 15.47 -27.81
N LYS A 154 5.31 14.22 -27.40
CA LYS A 154 6.21 13.12 -27.78
C LYS A 154 6.04 12.70 -29.24
N LYS A 155 4.81 12.63 -29.71
CA LYS A 155 4.53 12.36 -31.15
C LYS A 155 5.20 13.41 -32.04
N ASN A 156 5.10 14.69 -31.66
CA ASN A 156 5.72 15.78 -32.43
C ASN A 156 7.26 15.73 -32.41
N ARG A 157 7.85 15.02 -31.45
CA ARG A 157 9.30 14.74 -31.36
C ARG A 157 9.72 13.46 -32.12
N GLY A 158 8.79 12.82 -32.84
CA GLY A 158 9.07 11.65 -33.68
C GLY A 158 8.94 10.29 -32.94
N VAL A 159 8.43 10.25 -31.73
CA VAL A 159 8.15 8.99 -31.04
C VAL A 159 6.88 8.36 -31.64
N SER A 160 6.95 7.05 -31.96
CA SER A 160 5.80 6.31 -32.48
C SER A 160 4.81 6.05 -31.34
N ILE A 161 3.54 6.46 -31.53
CA ILE A 161 2.50 6.30 -30.50
C ILE A 161 1.34 5.50 -31.08
N ARG A 162 0.93 4.46 -30.35
CA ARG A 162 -0.29 3.69 -30.60
C ARG A 162 -1.20 3.74 -29.38
N VAL A 163 -2.44 4.11 -29.60
CA VAL A 163 -3.47 4.14 -28.55
C VAL A 163 -4.56 3.17 -28.94
N LEU A 164 -4.89 2.27 -28.02
CA LEU A 164 -6.03 1.36 -28.09
C LEU A 164 -7.05 1.84 -27.08
N VAL A 165 -8.26 2.11 -27.55
CA VAL A 165 -9.40 2.49 -26.70
C VAL A 165 -10.43 1.38 -26.85
N SER A 166 -10.92 0.86 -25.73
CA SER A 166 -11.94 -0.21 -25.68
C SER A 166 -13.35 0.37 -25.72
#